data_42b2ae5bb509446be1f034a64b4658d1
#
_entry.id   42b2ae5bb509446be1f034a64b4658d1
#
_cell.length_a   1.000
_cell.length_b   1.000
_cell.length_c   1.000
_cell.angle_alpha   90.00
_cell.angle_beta   90.00
_cell.angle_gamma   90.00
#
_symmetry.space_group_name_H-M   'P 1'
#
loop_
_entity.id
_entity.type
_entity.pdbx_description
1 polymer ?
#
loop_
_entity_poly.entity_id
_entity_poly.type
_entity_poly.pdbx_seq_one_letter_code
_entity_poly.pdbx_strand_id
1 'polypeptide(L)'
;KKENNVWSKPVNMGPTINSAYDEISPFLHADGVTLFFSSNNEKSIGGYDIFVTQKDKNNTWPDANNIGIPINTVFNEKYFSTSTDGTIGYYESNNESENTDIYSVNIEIPFSKPQIYLSGFIDKQNQEFLESNYEVKLINTDLESQPVIYKPNKYNGSYIFKAEECYHYDVQYFKLITLKSG
;
A
#
# COMPACT_ATOMS: atom_id res chain seq x y z
N LYS A 1 -26.60 -9.37 7.72
CA LYS A 1 -27.32 -9.07 8.97
C LYS A 1 -28.00 -10.34 9.48
N LYS A 2 -27.98 -10.59 10.78
CA LYS A 2 -28.64 -11.74 11.39
C LYS A 2 -29.94 -11.26 12.05
N GLU A 3 -31.07 -11.74 11.57
CA GLU A 3 -32.40 -11.45 12.14
C GLU A 3 -33.06 -12.77 12.49
N ASN A 4 -33.63 -12.88 13.71
CA ASN A 4 -34.28 -14.10 14.24
C ASN A 4 -33.43 -15.37 14.06
N ASN A 5 -32.14 -15.29 14.33
CA ASN A 5 -31.16 -16.37 14.12
C ASN A 5 -30.94 -16.82 12.64
N VAL A 6 -31.47 -16.12 11.65
CA VAL A 6 -31.31 -16.43 10.24
C VAL A 6 -30.42 -15.36 9.59
N TRP A 7 -29.43 -15.76 8.80
CA TRP A 7 -28.63 -14.85 8.01
C TRP A 7 -29.42 -14.34 6.80
N SER A 8 -29.35 -13.04 6.54
CA SER A 8 -29.84 -12.47 5.28
C SER A 8 -29.07 -13.03 4.08
N LYS A 9 -29.66 -12.97 2.91
CA LYS A 9 -28.88 -13.20 1.68
C LYS A 9 -27.74 -12.17 1.59
N PRO A 10 -26.56 -12.57 1.08
CA PRO A 10 -25.49 -11.61 0.81
C PRO A 10 -25.96 -10.59 -0.24
N VAL A 11 -25.52 -9.35 -0.05
CA VAL A 11 -25.81 -8.22 -0.97
C VAL A 11 -24.49 -7.67 -1.45
N ASN A 12 -24.35 -7.46 -2.75
CA ASN A 12 -23.20 -6.79 -3.34
C ASN A 12 -23.14 -5.34 -2.85
N MET A 13 -21.97 -4.86 -2.44
CA MET A 13 -21.80 -3.54 -1.83
C MET A 13 -21.78 -2.37 -2.85
N GLY A 14 -21.88 -2.69 -4.15
CA GLY A 14 -21.96 -1.69 -5.22
C GLY A 14 -20.59 -1.21 -5.71
N PRO A 15 -20.59 -0.34 -6.73
CA PRO A 15 -19.39 0.00 -7.50
C PRO A 15 -18.38 0.89 -6.75
N THR A 16 -18.76 1.52 -5.64
CA THR A 16 -17.86 2.29 -4.79
C THR A 16 -16.90 1.40 -3.99
N ILE A 17 -17.26 0.11 -3.82
CA ILE A 17 -16.45 -0.89 -3.16
C ILE A 17 -15.98 -1.94 -4.16
N ASN A 18 -16.90 -2.55 -4.90
CA ASN A 18 -16.62 -3.62 -5.84
C ASN A 18 -16.38 -3.05 -7.25
N SER A 19 -15.14 -3.07 -7.69
CA SER A 19 -14.71 -2.60 -9.00
C SER A 19 -14.84 -3.70 -10.09
N ALA A 20 -14.20 -3.48 -11.23
CA ALA A 20 -14.02 -4.53 -12.25
C ALA A 20 -12.84 -5.47 -11.94
N TYR A 21 -12.15 -5.22 -10.86
CA TYR A 21 -10.99 -5.97 -10.36
C TYR A 21 -11.37 -6.83 -9.16
N ASP A 22 -10.39 -7.41 -8.50
CA ASP A 22 -10.63 -8.25 -7.32
C ASP A 22 -10.60 -7.42 -6.04
N GLU A 23 -11.62 -7.57 -5.22
CA GLU A 23 -11.69 -7.07 -3.85
C GLU A 23 -11.72 -8.24 -2.87
N ILE A 24 -10.72 -8.29 -1.98
CA ILE A 24 -10.53 -9.39 -1.04
C ILE A 24 -10.28 -8.90 0.40
N SER A 25 -10.32 -9.80 1.35
CA SER A 25 -9.89 -9.58 2.74
C SER A 25 -10.58 -8.39 3.42
N PRO A 26 -11.93 -8.26 3.38
CA PRO A 26 -12.62 -7.13 3.99
C PRO A 26 -12.52 -7.17 5.52
N PHE A 27 -12.25 -6.03 6.14
CA PHE A 27 -12.23 -5.84 7.58
C PHE A 27 -13.05 -4.61 7.98
N LEU A 28 -14.14 -4.82 8.68
CA LEU A 28 -14.94 -3.73 9.27
C LEU A 28 -14.40 -3.43 10.67
N HIS A 29 -13.93 -2.21 10.87
CA HIS A 29 -13.44 -1.75 12.17
C HIS A 29 -14.55 -1.73 13.22
N ALA A 30 -14.14 -1.75 14.48
CA ALA A 30 -15.06 -1.82 15.64
C ALA A 30 -16.02 -0.62 15.75
N ASP A 31 -15.70 0.51 15.12
CA ASP A 31 -16.58 1.68 15.01
C ASP A 31 -17.85 1.42 14.16
N GLY A 32 -17.86 0.34 13.38
CA GLY A 32 -18.97 -0.06 12.51
C GLY A 32 -19.15 0.81 11.25
N VAL A 33 -18.26 1.78 11.01
CA VAL A 33 -18.33 2.71 9.87
C VAL A 33 -17.08 2.73 9.01
N THR A 34 -15.94 2.23 9.48
CA THR A 34 -14.68 2.16 8.72
C THR A 34 -14.47 0.76 8.17
N LEU A 35 -14.36 0.65 6.85
CA LEU A 35 -14.11 -0.59 6.13
C LEU A 35 -12.75 -0.54 5.45
N PHE A 36 -11.93 -1.56 5.69
CA PHE A 36 -10.71 -1.83 4.97
C PHE A 36 -10.89 -3.06 4.09
N PHE A 37 -10.21 -3.10 2.96
CA PHE A 37 -10.14 -4.26 2.08
C PHE A 37 -8.90 -4.18 1.19
N SER A 38 -8.53 -5.27 0.54
CA SER A 38 -7.44 -5.27 -0.43
C SER A 38 -8.00 -5.36 -1.84
N SER A 39 -7.42 -4.59 -2.76
CA SER A 39 -7.78 -4.63 -4.19
C SER A 39 -6.56 -4.46 -5.08
N ASN A 40 -6.63 -5.02 -6.28
CA ASN A 40 -5.64 -4.85 -7.35
C ASN A 40 -6.17 -3.91 -8.45
N ASN A 41 -7.01 -2.95 -8.08
CA ASN A 41 -7.62 -2.03 -9.03
C ASN A 41 -6.61 -0.99 -9.58
N GLU A 42 -7.07 -0.16 -10.49
CA GLU A 42 -6.26 0.86 -11.19
C GLU A 42 -5.61 1.92 -10.27
N LYS A 43 -6.10 2.06 -9.02
CA LYS A 43 -5.53 2.95 -8.00
C LYS A 43 -4.50 2.24 -7.13
N SER A 44 -4.21 0.97 -7.38
CA SER A 44 -3.18 0.23 -6.66
C SER A 44 -1.79 0.67 -7.09
N ILE A 45 -0.90 0.71 -6.13
CA ILE A 45 0.52 1.10 -6.28
C ILE A 45 1.33 -0.10 -6.78
N GLY A 46 1.01 -1.28 -6.23
CA GLY A 46 1.67 -2.54 -6.51
C GLY A 46 0.73 -3.57 -7.12
N GLY A 47 0.66 -4.71 -6.47
CA GLY A 47 -0.31 -5.74 -6.79
C GLY A 47 -1.62 -5.50 -6.05
N TYR A 48 -1.85 -6.24 -4.96
CA TYR A 48 -2.93 -5.94 -4.03
C TYR A 48 -2.50 -4.87 -3.04
N ASP A 49 -3.30 -3.82 -2.92
CA ASP A 49 -3.12 -2.73 -1.96
C ASP A 49 -4.27 -2.70 -0.97
N ILE A 50 -4.02 -2.15 0.22
CA ILE A 50 -5.06 -1.89 1.22
C ILE A 50 -5.78 -0.60 0.88
N PHE A 51 -7.11 -0.67 0.84
CA PHE A 51 -8.02 0.44 0.65
C PHE A 51 -8.86 0.67 1.90
N VAL A 52 -9.30 1.91 2.10
CA VAL A 52 -10.16 2.31 3.21
C VAL A 52 -11.29 3.21 2.73
N THR A 53 -12.45 3.02 3.31
CA THR A 53 -13.59 3.91 3.16
C THR A 53 -14.35 4.02 4.47
N GLN A 54 -15.05 5.12 4.66
CA GLN A 54 -15.91 5.33 5.84
C GLN A 54 -17.32 5.66 5.40
N LYS A 55 -18.29 5.02 6.02
CA LYS A 55 -19.70 5.38 5.81
C LYS A 55 -19.93 6.84 6.08
N ASP A 56 -20.64 7.47 5.19
CA ASP A 56 -21.11 8.83 5.37
C ASP A 56 -22.33 8.90 6.32
N LYS A 57 -22.76 10.13 6.61
CA LYS A 57 -23.95 10.40 7.45
C LYS A 57 -25.25 9.83 6.89
N ASN A 58 -25.31 9.48 5.59
CA ASN A 58 -26.45 8.86 4.94
C ASN A 58 -26.35 7.31 4.99
N ASN A 59 -25.35 6.77 5.71
CA ASN A 59 -25.07 5.34 5.81
C ASN A 59 -24.69 4.68 4.46
N THR A 60 -24.11 5.47 3.53
CA THR A 60 -23.58 5.00 2.25
C THR A 60 -22.07 4.93 2.28
N TRP A 61 -21.49 4.04 1.47
CA TRP A 61 -20.06 3.89 1.30
C TRP A 61 -19.60 4.76 0.12
N PRO A 62 -18.81 5.83 0.36
CA PRO A 62 -18.16 6.55 -0.72
C PRO A 62 -17.05 5.71 -1.35
N ASP A 63 -16.47 6.20 -2.46
CA ASP A 63 -15.31 5.60 -3.09
C ASP A 63 -14.19 5.37 -2.09
N ALA A 64 -13.59 4.18 -2.13
CA ALA A 64 -12.48 3.86 -1.27
C ALA A 64 -11.19 4.56 -1.72
N ASN A 65 -10.37 4.91 -0.74
CA ASN A 65 -9.06 5.49 -0.95
C ASN A 65 -7.97 4.45 -0.67
N ASN A 66 -6.93 4.46 -1.49
CA ASN A 66 -5.70 3.73 -1.21
C ASN A 66 -5.08 4.29 0.08
N ILE A 67 -4.75 3.42 1.05
CA ILE A 67 -4.20 3.84 2.36
C ILE A 67 -2.80 4.43 2.24
N GLY A 68 -2.09 4.09 1.15
CA GLY A 68 -0.80 4.64 0.78
C GLY A 68 0.39 4.11 1.56
N ILE A 69 1.53 4.74 1.30
CA ILE A 69 2.79 4.41 1.98
C ILE A 69 2.76 4.90 3.44
N PRO A 70 3.39 4.18 4.37
CA PRO A 70 4.30 3.03 4.14
C PRO A 70 3.60 1.67 4.10
N ILE A 71 2.29 1.60 4.22
CA ILE A 71 1.56 0.35 4.27
C ILE A 71 1.56 -0.30 2.88
N ASN A 72 1.00 0.41 1.90
CA ASN A 72 1.00 -0.05 0.51
C ASN A 72 2.35 0.21 -0.15
N THR A 73 2.83 -0.77 -0.90
CA THR A 73 4.13 -0.76 -1.57
C THR A 73 3.99 -1.22 -3.02
N VAL A 74 5.10 -1.49 -3.69
CA VAL A 74 5.10 -2.09 -5.03
C VAL A 74 4.85 -3.61 -5.03
N PHE A 75 4.58 -4.18 -3.86
CA PHE A 75 4.32 -5.61 -3.68
C PHE A 75 2.81 -5.89 -3.52
N ASN A 76 2.46 -6.86 -2.68
CA ASN A 76 1.06 -7.16 -2.35
C ASN A 76 0.86 -7.00 -0.86
N GLU A 77 -0.11 -6.19 -0.47
CA GLU A 77 -0.53 -6.01 0.90
C GLU A 77 -1.97 -6.49 1.07
N LYS A 78 -2.18 -7.38 2.04
CA LYS A 78 -3.47 -8.05 2.24
C LYS A 78 -3.81 -8.21 3.73
N TYR A 79 -5.05 -8.64 4.00
CA TYR A 79 -5.53 -9.01 5.33
C TYR A 79 -5.33 -7.94 6.40
N PHE A 80 -5.53 -6.67 6.02
CA PHE A 80 -5.41 -5.57 6.96
C PHE A 80 -6.46 -5.68 8.07
N SER A 81 -6.02 -5.52 9.29
CA SER A 81 -6.87 -5.46 10.49
C SER A 81 -6.31 -4.45 11.48
N THR A 82 -7.13 -3.97 12.41
CA THR A 82 -6.68 -3.00 13.40
C THR A 82 -6.98 -3.46 14.82
N SER A 83 -6.24 -2.89 15.79
CA SER A 83 -6.66 -2.90 17.19
C SER A 83 -8.02 -2.21 17.34
N THR A 84 -8.75 -2.53 18.43
CA THR A 84 -10.11 -1.99 18.67
C THR A 84 -10.13 -0.46 18.77
N ASP A 85 -9.04 0.14 19.26
CA ASP A 85 -8.85 1.59 19.37
C ASP A 85 -8.37 2.23 18.06
N GLY A 86 -8.07 1.42 17.02
CA GLY A 86 -7.62 1.90 15.72
C GLY A 86 -6.21 2.46 15.69
N THR A 87 -5.40 2.24 16.73
CA THR A 87 -4.04 2.82 16.80
C THR A 87 -2.95 1.94 16.19
N ILE A 88 -3.20 0.64 16.07
CA ILE A 88 -2.24 -0.33 15.50
C ILE A 88 -2.93 -1.10 14.37
N GLY A 89 -2.30 -1.14 13.21
CA GLY A 89 -2.69 -2.00 12.09
C GLY A 89 -1.79 -3.21 11.96
N TYR A 90 -2.35 -4.31 11.45
CA TYR A 90 -1.64 -5.53 11.09
C TYR A 90 -2.02 -5.92 9.67
N TYR A 91 -1.05 -6.34 8.88
CA TYR A 91 -1.27 -6.78 7.50
C TYR A 91 -0.20 -7.76 7.06
N GLU A 92 -0.47 -8.51 6.01
CA GLU A 92 0.53 -9.34 5.36
C GLU A 92 1.12 -8.64 4.14
N SER A 93 2.42 -8.81 3.91
CA SER A 93 3.08 -8.41 2.68
C SER A 93 4.17 -9.40 2.30
N ASN A 94 4.38 -9.60 1.00
CA ASN A 94 5.52 -10.34 0.46
C ASN A 94 6.69 -9.41 0.11
N ASN A 95 6.82 -8.32 0.85
CA ASN A 95 7.85 -7.32 0.70
C ASN A 95 9.26 -7.97 0.78
N GLU A 96 10.08 -7.76 -0.25
CA GLU A 96 11.49 -8.20 -0.35
C GLU A 96 11.76 -9.72 -0.31
N SER A 97 10.79 -10.55 0.06
CA SER A 97 10.96 -12.00 0.17
C SER A 97 10.02 -12.77 -0.77
N GLU A 98 10.29 -14.06 -0.97
CA GLU A 98 9.34 -14.95 -1.66
C GLU A 98 8.21 -15.39 -0.73
N ASN A 99 8.40 -15.22 0.58
CA ASN A 99 7.44 -15.55 1.61
C ASN A 99 6.59 -14.32 1.96
N THR A 100 5.41 -14.58 2.45
CA THR A 100 4.51 -13.57 3.00
C THR A 100 4.73 -13.50 4.50
N ASP A 101 4.99 -12.29 5.01
CA ASP A 101 5.21 -12.02 6.43
C ASP A 101 4.12 -11.09 6.99
N ILE A 102 3.95 -11.10 8.32
CA ILE A 102 3.01 -10.22 9.03
C ILE A 102 3.75 -8.99 9.52
N TYR A 103 3.20 -7.82 9.20
CA TYR A 103 3.70 -6.52 9.62
C TYR A 103 2.74 -5.83 10.57
N SER A 104 3.27 -5.01 11.47
CA SER A 104 2.47 -4.09 12.29
C SER A 104 2.88 -2.66 12.02
N VAL A 105 1.91 -1.75 12.09
CA VAL A 105 2.10 -0.32 11.85
C VAL A 105 1.26 0.49 12.81
N ASN A 106 1.81 1.60 13.29
CA ASN A 106 1.01 2.59 14.01
C ASN A 106 0.16 3.38 13.00
N ILE A 107 -1.12 3.51 13.31
CA ILE A 107 -2.09 4.19 12.45
C ILE A 107 -2.48 5.52 13.09
N GLU A 108 -2.40 6.59 12.31
CA GLU A 108 -3.02 7.86 12.66
C GLU A 108 -4.29 8.02 11.82
N ILE A 109 -5.47 7.97 12.45
CA ILE A 109 -6.75 8.26 11.81
C ILE A 109 -7.07 9.75 12.03
N PRO A 110 -7.41 10.51 10.96
CA PRO A 110 -8.09 10.12 9.72
C PRO A 110 -7.19 10.13 8.47
N PHE A 111 -7.37 9.15 7.60
CA PHE A 111 -6.76 9.05 6.26
C PHE A 111 -7.22 10.13 5.27
N SER A 112 -7.44 11.36 5.73
CA SER A 112 -8.16 12.40 4.99
C SER A 112 -7.27 13.38 4.22
N LYS A 113 -5.94 13.25 4.29
CA LYS A 113 -5.05 14.13 3.52
C LYS A 113 -4.69 13.50 2.19
N PRO A 114 -4.84 14.19 1.06
CA PRO A 114 -4.30 13.72 -0.21
C PRO A 114 -2.80 13.48 -0.06
N GLN A 115 -2.34 12.35 -0.59
CA GLN A 115 -0.93 11.99 -0.53
C GLN A 115 -0.35 12.06 -1.94
N ILE A 116 0.82 12.63 -2.07
CA ILE A 116 1.55 12.71 -3.34
C ILE A 116 2.55 11.57 -3.37
N TYR A 117 2.57 10.83 -4.47
CA TYR A 117 3.51 9.74 -4.68
C TYR A 117 4.34 9.97 -5.93
N LEU A 118 5.64 9.72 -5.82
CA LEU A 118 6.56 9.61 -6.95
C LEU A 118 6.77 8.12 -7.22
N SER A 119 6.38 7.67 -8.41
CA SER A 119 6.56 6.29 -8.83
C SER A 119 7.36 6.19 -10.11
N GLY A 120 8.02 5.07 -10.29
CA GLY A 120 8.77 4.78 -11.49
C GLY A 120 9.10 3.30 -11.59
N PHE A 121 9.82 2.95 -12.62
CA PHE A 121 10.38 1.62 -12.79
C PHE A 121 11.79 1.72 -13.39
N ILE A 122 12.60 0.74 -13.07
CA ILE A 122 13.91 0.60 -13.70
C ILE A 122 13.70 -0.34 -14.91
N ASP A 123 14.02 0.13 -16.12
CA ASP A 123 13.79 -0.63 -17.36
C ASP A 123 14.63 -1.92 -17.39
N LYS A 124 13.97 -3.02 -17.78
CA LYS A 124 14.52 -4.38 -17.77
C LYS A 124 15.34 -4.72 -19.02
N GLN A 125 15.89 -3.79 -19.75
CA GLN A 125 16.62 -4.10 -20.99
C GLN A 125 17.85 -5.02 -20.79
N ASN A 126 18.25 -5.30 -19.54
CA ASN A 126 19.31 -6.24 -19.20
C ASN A 126 18.84 -7.30 -18.21
N GLN A 127 18.91 -8.58 -18.59
CA GLN A 127 18.63 -9.73 -17.72
C GLN A 127 19.43 -9.80 -16.41
N GLU A 128 20.49 -9.00 -16.27
CA GLU A 128 21.29 -8.86 -15.04
C GLU A 128 20.53 -8.26 -13.84
N PHE A 129 19.31 -7.80 -14.04
CA PHE A 129 18.52 -7.11 -13.04
C PHE A 129 18.03 -8.02 -11.89
N LEU A 130 17.76 -9.28 -12.18
CA LEU A 130 17.23 -10.24 -11.21
C LEU A 130 18.26 -10.67 -10.14
N GLU A 131 19.56 -10.48 -10.40
CA GLU A 131 20.63 -10.90 -9.50
C GLU A 131 21.33 -9.74 -8.77
N SER A 132 21.02 -8.50 -9.10
CA SER A 132 21.70 -7.34 -8.55
C SER A 132 20.86 -6.55 -7.56
N ASN A 133 21.45 -6.25 -6.42
CA ASN A 133 20.88 -5.36 -5.42
C ASN A 133 20.89 -3.91 -5.96
N TYR A 134 19.71 -3.41 -6.33
CA TYR A 134 19.53 -2.00 -6.67
C TYR A 134 18.90 -1.26 -5.52
N GLU A 135 19.30 -0.01 -5.35
CA GLU A 135 18.64 0.94 -4.47
C GLU A 135 18.21 2.16 -5.27
N VAL A 136 17.04 2.70 -4.93
CA VAL A 136 16.56 3.99 -5.41
C VAL A 136 16.54 4.93 -4.22
N LYS A 137 17.15 6.11 -4.37
CA LYS A 137 17.19 7.14 -3.33
C LYS A 137 16.38 8.34 -3.77
N LEU A 138 15.48 8.77 -2.90
CA LEU A 138 14.77 10.04 -3.02
C LEU A 138 15.44 11.07 -2.12
N ILE A 139 15.89 12.16 -2.73
CA ILE A 139 16.55 13.27 -2.04
C ILE A 139 15.65 14.48 -2.16
N ASN A 140 15.21 15.03 -1.02
CA ASN A 140 14.56 16.34 -1.01
C ASN A 140 15.65 17.39 -1.19
N THR A 141 15.61 18.16 -2.29
CA THR A 141 16.65 19.13 -2.62
C THR A 141 16.45 20.48 -1.94
N ASP A 142 15.29 20.70 -1.35
CA ASP A 142 14.96 21.95 -0.63
C ASP A 142 15.24 21.85 0.87
N LEU A 143 15.39 20.63 1.39
CA LEU A 143 15.67 20.37 2.80
C LEU A 143 16.98 19.58 2.95
N GLU A 144 17.77 19.90 3.95
CA GLU A 144 18.94 19.10 4.36
C GLU A 144 18.47 17.84 5.12
N SER A 145 17.65 17.01 4.47
CA SER A 145 17.14 15.77 5.04
C SER A 145 17.95 14.57 4.56
N GLN A 146 17.96 13.49 5.35
CA GLN A 146 18.56 12.24 4.91
C GLN A 146 17.75 11.65 3.74
N PRO A 147 18.42 11.12 2.71
CA PRO A 147 17.74 10.45 1.60
C PRO A 147 16.87 9.29 2.07
N VAL A 148 15.68 9.17 1.50
CA VAL A 148 14.86 7.96 1.65
C VAL A 148 15.38 6.92 0.66
N ILE A 149 15.77 5.76 1.17
CA ILE A 149 16.30 4.65 0.38
C ILE A 149 15.21 3.61 0.21
N TYR A 150 15.01 3.14 -1.02
CA TYR A 150 14.02 2.13 -1.36
C TYR A 150 14.62 1.04 -2.24
N LYS A 151 14.19 -0.21 -2.01
CA LYS A 151 14.54 -1.32 -2.87
C LYS A 151 13.42 -1.54 -3.89
N PRO A 152 13.70 -1.46 -5.19
CA PRO A 152 12.69 -1.71 -6.22
C PRO A 152 12.18 -3.14 -6.15
N ASN A 153 10.97 -3.34 -6.65
CA ASN A 153 10.42 -4.68 -6.82
C ASN A 153 11.33 -5.51 -7.73
N LYS A 154 11.86 -6.63 -7.20
CA LYS A 154 12.81 -7.49 -7.91
C LYS A 154 12.26 -8.11 -9.19
N TYR A 155 10.94 -8.23 -9.33
CA TYR A 155 10.30 -8.86 -10.49
C TYR A 155 10.05 -7.89 -11.65
N ASN A 156 9.66 -6.67 -11.35
CA ASN A 156 9.26 -5.69 -12.36
C ASN A 156 10.04 -4.37 -12.31
N GLY A 157 10.91 -4.19 -11.31
CA GLY A 157 11.73 -3.00 -11.16
C GLY A 157 10.96 -1.76 -10.69
N SER A 158 9.67 -1.89 -10.32
CA SER A 158 8.86 -0.75 -9.86
C SER A 158 9.30 -0.26 -8.48
N TYR A 159 9.12 1.04 -8.25
CA TYR A 159 9.34 1.68 -6.96
C TYR A 159 8.37 2.83 -6.77
N ILE A 160 8.17 3.23 -5.51
CA ILE A 160 7.31 4.35 -5.15
C ILE A 160 7.82 5.04 -3.90
N PHE A 161 7.73 6.37 -3.86
CA PHE A 161 8.03 7.20 -2.71
C PHE A 161 6.84 8.08 -2.35
N LYS A 162 6.63 8.30 -1.07
CA LYS A 162 5.76 9.37 -0.60
C LYS A 162 6.51 10.70 -0.69
N ALA A 163 5.90 11.68 -1.33
CA ALA A 163 6.42 13.04 -1.46
C ALA A 163 5.54 14.02 -0.69
N GLU A 164 6.09 15.14 -0.25
CA GLU A 164 5.36 16.25 0.33
C GLU A 164 5.13 17.34 -0.72
N GLU A 165 4.02 18.05 -0.60
CA GLU A 165 3.71 19.16 -1.51
C GLU A 165 4.76 20.27 -1.43
N CYS A 166 4.97 20.95 -2.53
CA CYS A 166 5.81 22.14 -2.64
C CYS A 166 7.33 21.93 -2.46
N TYR A 167 7.83 20.70 -2.52
CA TYR A 167 9.26 20.40 -2.50
C TYR A 167 9.75 19.84 -3.82
N HIS A 168 11.04 20.06 -4.09
CA HIS A 168 11.73 19.45 -5.22
C HIS A 168 12.47 18.19 -4.78
N TYR A 169 12.49 17.20 -5.66
CA TYR A 169 13.10 15.91 -5.38
C TYR A 169 14.04 15.47 -6.50
N ASP A 170 15.18 14.91 -6.11
CA ASP A 170 16.09 14.18 -7.00
C ASP A 170 15.97 12.68 -6.75
N VAL A 171 15.87 11.89 -7.83
CA VAL A 171 15.77 10.42 -7.78
C VAL A 171 17.05 9.83 -8.32
N GLN A 172 17.80 9.15 -7.47
CA GLN A 172 19.08 8.54 -7.81
C GLN A 172 19.02 7.02 -7.76
N TYR A 173 19.68 6.37 -8.70
CA TYR A 173 19.71 4.91 -8.84
C TYR A 173 21.12 4.38 -8.54
N PHE A 174 21.19 3.34 -7.70
CA PHE A 174 22.45 2.71 -7.31
C PHE A 174 22.39 1.21 -7.51
N LYS A 175 23.46 0.65 -8.11
CA LYS A 175 23.70 -0.79 -8.13
C LYS A 175 24.68 -1.12 -7.00
N LEU A 176 24.27 -1.95 -6.05
CA LEU A 176 25.17 -2.42 -4.99
C LEU A 176 26.05 -3.54 -5.51
N ILE A 177 27.35 -3.31 -5.57
CA ILE A 177 28.34 -4.31 -5.97
C ILE A 177 28.97 -4.88 -4.70
N THR A 178 28.73 -6.17 -4.43
CA THR A 178 29.44 -6.87 -3.37
C THR A 178 30.83 -7.24 -3.87
N LEU A 179 31.86 -6.56 -3.38
CA LEU A 179 33.25 -6.97 -3.61
C LEU A 179 33.48 -8.25 -2.80
N LYS A 180 33.71 -9.36 -3.47
CA LYS A 180 34.22 -10.57 -2.81
C LYS A 180 35.63 -10.23 -2.34
N SER A 181 35.83 -10.19 -1.03
CA SER A 181 37.18 -10.21 -0.46
C SER A 181 37.84 -11.53 -0.86
N GLY A 182 38.90 -11.44 -1.64
CA GLY A 182 39.74 -12.57 -1.99
C GLY A 182 40.48 -13.15 -0.80
#